data_824b6341f178c281401e92c19722df2b
#
_entry.id   824b6341f178c281401e92c19722df2b
#
_cell.length_a   1.000
_cell.length_b   1.000
_cell.length_c   1.000
_cell.angle_alpha   90.00
_cell.angle_beta   90.00
_cell.angle_gamma   90.00
#
_symmetry.space_group_name_H-M   'P 1'
#
loop_
_entity.id
_entity.type
_entity.pdbx_description
1 polymer ?
#
loop_
_entity_poly.entity_id
_entity_poly.type
_entity_poly.pdbx_seq_one_letter_code
_entity_poly.pdbx_strand_id
1 'polypeptide(L)'
;CSNGPAALIAARLYNFYDAMGKKAGKPKQAYLNEAIKIYTWEKNNLFDRQTGAVYDNMNGEGKITKWVFSYNSGTFLGAAHELYKITGDKQYLADAVKAANFVIDHLSTNEGVLSDAEGGDGGLFHGIFFRYFVKLINDPALDSANYNKFRDYITHCATVMAEQGVNQKTMLYSGRWRKAPADDESVGLTSHLTGCMLMEAMCV
;
A
#
# COMPACT_ATOMS: atom_id res chain seq x y z
N CYS A 1 8.30 4.43 -7.68
CA CYS A 1 7.62 4.84 -6.43
C CYS A 1 6.96 6.21 -6.47
N SER A 2 7.28 7.09 -7.43
CA SER A 2 6.74 8.48 -7.43
C SER A 2 5.33 8.58 -8.04
N ASN A 3 5.00 7.71 -8.99
CA ASN A 3 3.75 7.83 -9.76
C ASN A 3 2.50 7.47 -8.93
N GLY A 4 2.50 6.35 -8.21
CA GLY A 4 1.39 5.96 -7.36
C GLY A 4 1.00 7.06 -6.36
N PRO A 5 1.93 7.57 -5.53
CA PRO A 5 1.66 8.70 -4.64
C PRO A 5 1.18 9.96 -5.36
N ALA A 6 1.75 10.29 -6.52
CA ALA A 6 1.34 11.49 -7.27
C ALA A 6 -0.09 11.37 -7.81
N ALA A 7 -0.47 10.20 -8.38
CA ALA A 7 -1.82 9.92 -8.81
C ALA A 7 -2.80 9.98 -7.64
N LEU A 8 -2.42 9.39 -6.49
CA LEU A 8 -3.21 9.40 -5.27
C LEU A 8 -3.43 10.80 -4.72
N ILE A 9 -2.39 11.64 -4.69
CA ILE A 9 -2.50 13.04 -4.26
C ILE A 9 -3.46 13.79 -5.18
N ALA A 10 -3.31 13.65 -6.50
CA ALA A 10 -4.18 14.31 -7.46
C ALA A 10 -5.66 13.87 -7.31
N ALA A 11 -5.92 12.57 -7.11
CA ALA A 11 -7.26 12.05 -6.85
C ALA A 11 -7.86 12.62 -5.54
N ARG A 12 -7.06 12.71 -4.49
CA ARG A 12 -7.49 13.32 -3.22
C ARG A 12 -7.73 14.81 -3.34
N LEU A 13 -6.92 15.55 -4.08
CA LEU A 13 -7.16 16.96 -4.36
C LEU A 13 -8.48 17.18 -5.11
N TYR A 14 -8.87 16.28 -6.02
CA TYR A 14 -10.19 16.29 -6.61
C TYR A 14 -11.29 16.13 -5.57
N ASN A 15 -11.18 15.16 -4.64
CA ASN A 15 -12.18 14.92 -3.60
C ASN A 15 -12.29 16.08 -2.60
N PHE A 16 -11.18 16.73 -2.28
CA PHE A 16 -11.14 17.85 -1.35
C PHE A 16 -11.27 19.22 -2.03
N TYR A 17 -11.56 19.26 -3.32
CA TYR A 17 -11.60 20.49 -4.11
C TYR A 17 -12.52 21.55 -3.51
N ASP A 18 -13.73 21.16 -3.11
CA ASP A 18 -14.73 22.09 -2.59
C ASP A 18 -14.30 22.69 -1.23
N ALA A 19 -13.52 21.94 -0.43
CA ALA A 19 -12.92 22.40 0.80
C ALA A 19 -11.73 23.36 0.58
N MET A 20 -11.05 23.28 -0.57
CA MET A 20 -9.93 24.19 -0.91
C MET A 20 -10.41 25.59 -1.27
N GLY A 21 -11.64 25.74 -1.78
CA GLY A 21 -12.23 27.03 -2.18
C GLY A 21 -11.32 27.80 -3.15
N LYS A 22 -11.12 29.12 -2.88
CA LYS A 22 -10.26 29.99 -3.70
C LYS A 22 -8.77 29.62 -3.72
N LYS A 23 -8.33 28.70 -2.86
CA LYS A 23 -6.94 28.19 -2.82
C LYS A 23 -6.69 27.09 -3.83
N ALA A 24 -7.72 26.57 -4.48
CA ALA A 24 -7.56 25.59 -5.54
C ALA A 24 -6.84 26.22 -6.74
N GLY A 25 -5.62 25.78 -7.01
CA GLY A 25 -4.77 26.37 -8.06
C GLY A 25 -5.20 26.00 -9.49
N LYS A 26 -6.10 25.00 -9.66
CA LYS A 26 -6.58 24.48 -10.95
C LYS A 26 -8.08 24.16 -10.85
N PRO A 27 -8.81 24.08 -11.99
CA PRO A 27 -10.19 23.57 -11.99
C PRO A 27 -10.26 22.13 -11.46
N LYS A 28 -11.36 21.79 -10.78
CA LYS A 28 -11.57 20.47 -10.16
C LYS A 28 -11.23 19.30 -11.10
N GLN A 29 -11.76 19.35 -12.32
CA GLN A 29 -11.54 18.30 -13.33
C GLN A 29 -10.06 18.13 -13.72
N ALA A 30 -9.26 19.18 -13.63
CA ALA A 30 -7.83 19.08 -13.96
C ALA A 30 -7.08 18.15 -12.99
N TYR A 31 -7.47 18.09 -11.70
CA TYR A 31 -6.89 17.17 -10.73
C TYR A 31 -7.23 15.71 -11.05
N LEU A 32 -8.49 15.43 -11.43
CA LEU A 32 -8.88 14.08 -11.84
C LEU A 32 -8.18 13.64 -13.12
N ASN A 33 -8.11 14.52 -14.11
CA ASN A 33 -7.41 14.22 -15.37
C ASN A 33 -5.93 13.92 -15.14
N GLU A 34 -5.27 14.65 -14.24
CA GLU A 34 -3.87 14.39 -13.88
C GLU A 34 -3.72 13.06 -13.12
N ALA A 35 -4.62 12.75 -12.19
CA ALA A 35 -4.63 11.46 -11.49
C ALA A 35 -4.75 10.29 -12.48
N ILE A 36 -5.70 10.35 -13.38
CA ILE A 36 -5.91 9.33 -14.43
C ILE A 36 -4.69 9.20 -15.33
N LYS A 37 -4.11 10.32 -15.77
CA LYS A 37 -2.94 10.34 -16.64
C LYS A 37 -1.73 9.65 -15.99
N ILE A 38 -1.41 10.02 -14.75
CA ILE A 38 -0.27 9.45 -14.02
C ILE A 38 -0.49 7.96 -13.74
N TYR A 39 -1.69 7.59 -13.25
CA TYR A 39 -2.05 6.20 -13.02
C TYR A 39 -1.96 5.36 -14.30
N THR A 40 -2.50 5.87 -15.41
CA THR A 40 -2.46 5.16 -16.69
C THR A 40 -1.05 4.93 -17.18
N TRP A 41 -0.16 5.92 -16.99
CA TRP A 41 1.24 5.75 -17.31
C TRP A 41 1.88 4.63 -16.46
N GLU A 42 1.68 4.64 -15.15
CA GLU A 42 2.20 3.61 -14.24
C GLU A 42 1.67 2.22 -14.60
N LYS A 43 0.35 2.11 -14.82
CA LYS A 43 -0.30 0.87 -15.25
C LYS A 43 0.25 0.31 -16.55
N ASN A 44 0.54 1.17 -17.52
CA ASN A 44 1.02 0.73 -18.84
C ASN A 44 2.51 0.37 -18.86
N ASN A 45 3.30 0.90 -17.93
CA ASN A 45 4.75 0.73 -17.94
C ASN A 45 5.28 -0.15 -16.79
N LEU A 46 4.65 -0.12 -15.62
CA LEU A 46 5.16 -0.76 -14.41
C LEU A 46 4.24 -1.83 -13.83
N PHE A 47 2.97 -1.92 -14.25
CA PHE A 47 2.05 -2.92 -13.76
C PHE A 47 1.97 -4.12 -14.70
N ASP A 48 2.31 -5.29 -14.19
CA ASP A 48 2.14 -6.55 -14.91
C ASP A 48 0.69 -7.02 -14.82
N ARG A 49 -0.03 -6.92 -15.92
CA ARG A 49 -1.45 -7.28 -15.99
C ARG A 49 -1.72 -8.78 -15.86
N GLN A 50 -0.73 -9.63 -16.03
CA GLN A 50 -0.88 -11.08 -15.85
C GLN A 50 -0.75 -11.45 -14.38
N THR A 51 0.31 -10.99 -13.72
CA THR A 51 0.65 -11.39 -12.36
C THR A 51 0.10 -10.45 -11.29
N GLY A 52 -0.06 -9.17 -11.59
CA GLY A 52 -0.40 -8.12 -10.60
C GLY A 52 0.84 -7.46 -9.98
N ALA A 53 2.04 -7.82 -10.41
CA ALA A 53 3.28 -7.19 -9.95
C ALA A 53 3.33 -5.71 -10.31
N VAL A 54 3.79 -4.89 -9.38
CA VAL A 54 4.11 -3.48 -9.62
C VAL A 54 5.63 -3.32 -9.54
N TYR A 55 6.27 -3.09 -10.69
CA TYR A 55 7.71 -2.97 -10.80
C TYR A 55 8.20 -1.63 -10.27
N ASP A 56 9.44 -1.60 -9.78
CA ASP A 56 9.97 -0.47 -9.03
C ASP A 56 10.14 0.80 -9.85
N ASN A 57 10.84 0.71 -10.99
CA ASN A 57 11.11 1.89 -11.80
C ASN A 57 11.36 1.56 -13.28
N MET A 58 11.31 2.61 -14.08
CA MET A 58 11.81 2.64 -15.46
C MET A 58 12.81 3.79 -15.59
N ASN A 59 13.97 3.53 -16.17
CA ASN A 59 14.99 4.55 -16.39
C ASN A 59 14.68 5.44 -17.62
N GLY A 60 15.49 6.45 -17.86
CA GLY A 60 15.32 7.39 -18.98
C GLY A 60 15.41 6.75 -20.38
N GLU A 61 15.95 5.56 -20.49
CA GLU A 61 16.06 4.77 -21.73
C GLU A 61 14.88 3.81 -21.93
N GLY A 62 13.89 3.82 -21.01
CA GLY A 62 12.72 2.93 -21.05
C GLY A 62 12.97 1.53 -20.49
N LYS A 63 14.13 1.26 -19.88
CA LYS A 63 14.45 -0.04 -19.27
C LYS A 63 13.79 -0.14 -17.90
N ILE A 64 12.98 -1.21 -17.71
CA ILE A 64 12.25 -1.48 -16.47
C ILE A 64 13.13 -2.29 -15.52
N THR A 65 13.25 -1.82 -14.26
CA THR A 65 13.79 -2.60 -13.15
C THR A 65 12.65 -3.38 -12.52
N LYS A 66 12.66 -4.71 -12.70
CA LYS A 66 11.59 -5.61 -12.27
C LYS A 66 11.65 -6.02 -10.79
N TRP A 67 12.27 -5.22 -9.95
CA TRP A 67 12.16 -5.40 -8.50
C TRP A 67 10.73 -5.12 -8.07
N VAL A 68 10.27 -5.85 -7.07
CA VAL A 68 8.93 -5.74 -6.52
C VAL A 68 9.01 -5.50 -5.02
N PHE A 69 8.34 -4.46 -4.56
CA PHE A 69 8.27 -4.12 -3.15
C PHE A 69 6.81 -3.87 -2.75
N SER A 70 6.48 -4.18 -1.52
CA SER A 70 5.11 -4.02 -1.02
C SER A 70 4.59 -2.58 -1.12
N TYR A 71 5.46 -1.57 -0.92
CA TYR A 71 5.06 -0.16 -1.03
C TYR A 71 4.67 0.26 -2.45
N ASN A 72 5.29 -0.31 -3.49
CA ASN A 72 4.91 -0.05 -4.88
C ASN A 72 3.48 -0.54 -5.13
N SER A 73 3.18 -1.79 -4.74
CA SER A 73 1.83 -2.34 -4.81
C SER A 73 0.86 -1.55 -3.94
N GLY A 74 1.27 -1.14 -2.73
CA GLY A 74 0.45 -0.34 -1.81
C GLY A 74 0.04 1.01 -2.41
N THR A 75 0.97 1.76 -2.97
CA THR A 75 0.67 3.07 -3.58
C THR A 75 -0.13 2.95 -4.87
N PHE A 76 0.16 1.94 -5.69
CA PHE A 76 -0.59 1.65 -6.91
C PHE A 76 -2.05 1.27 -6.59
N LEU A 77 -2.28 0.29 -5.69
CA LEU A 77 -3.63 -0.10 -5.31
C LEU A 77 -4.40 1.05 -4.64
N GLY A 78 -3.70 1.89 -3.87
CA GLY A 78 -4.31 3.07 -3.26
C GLY A 78 -4.78 4.08 -4.30
N ALA A 79 -3.98 4.36 -5.34
CA ALA A 79 -4.36 5.25 -6.45
C ALA A 79 -5.52 4.64 -7.26
N ALA A 80 -5.46 3.34 -7.58
CA ALA A 80 -6.52 2.62 -8.26
C ALA A 80 -7.83 2.68 -7.47
N HIS A 81 -7.80 2.40 -6.19
CA HIS A 81 -8.98 2.43 -5.32
C HIS A 81 -9.61 3.83 -5.23
N GLU A 82 -8.82 4.89 -5.07
CA GLU A 82 -9.35 6.27 -5.07
C GLU A 82 -9.97 6.64 -6.43
N LEU A 83 -9.36 6.23 -7.54
CA LEU A 83 -9.94 6.44 -8.88
C LEU A 83 -11.24 5.66 -9.07
N TYR A 84 -11.32 4.43 -8.58
CA TYR A 84 -12.57 3.66 -8.57
C TYR A 84 -13.68 4.42 -7.82
N LYS A 85 -13.40 4.90 -6.62
CA LYS A 85 -14.37 5.65 -5.81
C LYS A 85 -14.88 6.94 -6.48
N ILE A 86 -14.04 7.60 -7.29
CA ILE A 86 -14.39 8.83 -8.00
C ILE A 86 -15.18 8.52 -9.27
N THR A 87 -14.75 7.50 -10.04
CA THR A 87 -15.25 7.27 -11.41
C THR A 87 -16.32 6.19 -11.50
N GLY A 88 -16.36 5.26 -10.54
CA GLY A 88 -17.19 4.05 -10.61
C GLY A 88 -16.67 2.99 -11.58
N ASP A 89 -15.55 3.21 -12.27
CA ASP A 89 -14.99 2.25 -13.21
C ASP A 89 -14.35 1.07 -12.48
N LYS A 90 -15.00 -0.09 -12.59
CA LYS A 90 -14.61 -1.34 -11.96
C LYS A 90 -13.23 -1.86 -12.36
N GLN A 91 -12.67 -1.37 -13.48
CA GLN A 91 -11.33 -1.77 -13.88
C GLN A 91 -10.27 -1.30 -12.86
N TYR A 92 -10.45 -0.13 -12.27
CA TYR A 92 -9.56 0.35 -11.21
C TYR A 92 -9.63 -0.54 -9.96
N LEU A 93 -10.84 -0.95 -9.55
CA LEU A 93 -11.00 -1.89 -8.42
C LEU A 93 -10.33 -3.24 -8.72
N ALA A 94 -10.52 -3.77 -9.93
CA ALA A 94 -9.89 -5.02 -10.36
C ALA A 94 -8.36 -4.95 -10.37
N ASP A 95 -7.79 -3.82 -10.79
CA ASP A 95 -6.33 -3.59 -10.74
C ASP A 95 -5.83 -3.54 -9.28
N ALA A 96 -6.55 -2.87 -8.39
CA ALA A 96 -6.21 -2.81 -6.96
C ALA A 96 -6.24 -4.21 -6.31
N VAL A 97 -7.29 -4.99 -6.57
CA VAL A 97 -7.41 -6.37 -6.08
C VAL A 97 -6.28 -7.25 -6.60
N LYS A 98 -5.93 -7.11 -7.87
CA LYS A 98 -4.84 -7.90 -8.48
C LYS A 98 -3.49 -7.56 -7.85
N ALA A 99 -3.19 -6.27 -7.62
CA ALA A 99 -1.95 -5.86 -6.95
C ALA A 99 -1.89 -6.34 -5.50
N ALA A 100 -3.01 -6.33 -4.77
CA ALA A 100 -3.09 -6.86 -3.42
C ALA A 100 -2.84 -8.37 -3.37
N ASN A 101 -3.48 -9.13 -4.28
CA ASN A 101 -3.26 -10.57 -4.39
C ASN A 101 -1.79 -10.90 -4.69
N PHE A 102 -1.13 -10.14 -5.57
CA PHE A 102 0.30 -10.33 -5.85
C PHE A 102 1.16 -10.22 -4.59
N VAL A 103 0.90 -9.24 -3.73
CA VAL A 103 1.65 -9.08 -2.47
C VAL A 103 1.46 -10.29 -1.57
N ILE A 104 0.22 -10.74 -1.38
CA ILE A 104 -0.11 -11.88 -0.54
C ILE A 104 0.54 -13.16 -1.08
N ASP A 105 0.43 -13.40 -2.36
CA ASP A 105 0.79 -14.68 -2.97
C ASP A 105 2.29 -14.78 -3.30
N HIS A 106 3.02 -13.66 -3.45
CA HIS A 106 4.40 -13.65 -3.94
C HIS A 106 5.40 -12.90 -3.07
N LEU A 107 4.98 -12.01 -2.17
CA LEU A 107 5.87 -11.29 -1.26
C LEU A 107 5.79 -11.77 0.18
N SER A 108 4.88 -12.69 0.47
CA SER A 108 4.78 -13.33 1.78
C SER A 108 5.74 -14.52 1.89
N THR A 109 6.22 -14.74 3.09
CA THR A 109 6.99 -15.92 3.47
C THR A 109 6.09 -17.17 3.55
N ASN A 110 6.68 -18.34 3.70
CA ASN A 110 5.95 -19.59 3.94
C ASN A 110 5.12 -19.55 5.24
N GLU A 111 5.36 -18.57 6.09
CA GLU A 111 4.64 -18.35 7.35
C GLU A 111 3.43 -17.41 7.20
N GLY A 112 3.16 -16.95 5.98
CA GLY A 112 2.00 -16.14 5.64
C GLY A 112 2.09 -14.65 6.06
N VAL A 113 3.28 -14.16 6.39
CA VAL A 113 3.56 -12.74 6.65
C VAL A 113 4.57 -12.20 5.64
N LEU A 114 4.64 -10.89 5.48
CA LEU A 114 5.67 -10.28 4.63
C LEU A 114 7.08 -10.59 5.16
N SER A 115 8.08 -10.54 4.29
CA SER A 115 9.47 -10.73 4.67
C SER A 115 9.94 -9.67 5.69
N ASP A 116 10.93 -10.00 6.50
CA ASP A 116 11.54 -9.03 7.40
C ASP A 116 12.06 -7.82 6.62
N ALA A 117 11.84 -6.63 7.16
CA ALA A 117 12.27 -5.37 6.56
C ALA A 117 12.75 -4.42 7.66
N GLU A 118 14.07 -4.27 7.78
CA GLU A 118 14.70 -3.45 8.80
C GLU A 118 15.51 -2.31 8.19
N GLY A 119 15.48 -1.19 8.90
CA GLY A 119 16.33 -0.03 8.64
C GLY A 119 16.00 0.76 7.37
N GLY A 120 16.49 1.98 7.31
CA GLY A 120 16.32 2.87 6.18
C GLY A 120 14.88 2.99 5.67
N ASP A 121 14.71 3.19 4.38
CA ASP A 121 13.39 3.28 3.75
C ASP A 121 12.65 1.94 3.73
N GLY A 122 13.41 0.83 3.65
CA GLY A 122 12.88 -0.53 3.60
C GLY A 122 11.97 -0.86 4.79
N GLY A 123 12.31 -0.38 5.97
CA GLY A 123 11.52 -0.59 7.18
C GLY A 123 10.09 -0.08 7.10
N LEU A 124 9.78 0.89 6.23
CA LEU A 124 8.43 1.45 6.09
C LEU A 124 7.62 0.82 4.94
N PHE A 125 8.22 0.02 4.08
CA PHE A 125 7.56 -0.48 2.85
C PHE A 125 6.26 -1.21 3.13
N HIS A 126 6.24 -2.06 4.14
CA HIS A 126 5.04 -2.83 4.50
C HIS A 126 3.95 -1.96 5.14
N GLY A 127 4.34 -0.98 5.95
CA GLY A 127 3.40 -0.02 6.54
C GLY A 127 2.64 0.76 5.46
N ILE A 128 3.34 1.19 4.39
CA ILE A 128 2.71 1.85 3.25
C ILE A 128 1.70 0.91 2.55
N PHE A 129 2.02 -0.36 2.39
CA PHE A 129 1.08 -1.34 1.84
C PHE A 129 -0.17 -1.47 2.72
N PHE A 130 -0.03 -1.74 4.01
CA PHE A 130 -1.17 -1.93 4.93
C PHE A 130 -2.08 -0.71 4.99
N ARG A 131 -1.51 0.49 4.96
CA ARG A 131 -2.26 1.75 4.95
C ARG A 131 -3.30 1.85 3.84
N TYR A 132 -2.99 1.37 2.65
CA TYR A 132 -3.91 1.40 1.51
C TYR A 132 -4.71 0.11 1.39
N PHE A 133 -4.12 -1.00 1.79
CA PHE A 133 -4.75 -2.30 1.76
C PHE A 133 -6.01 -2.37 2.64
N VAL A 134 -5.95 -1.82 3.86
CA VAL A 134 -7.13 -1.77 4.74
C VAL A 134 -8.28 -0.96 4.13
N LYS A 135 -7.99 0.08 3.37
CA LYS A 135 -9.01 0.87 2.68
C LYS A 135 -9.71 0.07 1.58
N LEU A 136 -8.95 -0.78 0.88
CA LEU A 136 -9.50 -1.69 -0.12
C LEU A 136 -10.38 -2.77 0.55
N ILE A 137 -9.92 -3.34 1.67
CA ILE A 137 -10.69 -4.33 2.44
C ILE A 137 -12.06 -3.78 2.86
N ASN A 138 -12.09 -2.53 3.30
CA ASN A 138 -13.30 -1.88 3.80
C ASN A 138 -14.19 -1.31 2.68
N ASP A 139 -13.88 -1.53 1.40
CA ASP A 139 -14.74 -1.10 0.30
C ASP A 139 -15.93 -2.08 0.13
N PRO A 140 -17.18 -1.61 0.19
CA PRO A 140 -18.35 -2.47 0.07
C PRO A 140 -18.52 -3.14 -1.31
N ALA A 141 -17.78 -2.68 -2.31
CA ALA A 141 -17.80 -3.29 -3.65
C ALA A 141 -16.78 -4.44 -3.79
N LEU A 142 -15.95 -4.70 -2.78
CA LEU A 142 -15.05 -5.85 -2.78
C LEU A 142 -15.88 -7.13 -2.65
N ASP A 143 -15.64 -8.09 -3.54
CA ASP A 143 -16.32 -9.37 -3.46
C ASP A 143 -15.93 -10.15 -2.20
N SER A 144 -16.84 -11.04 -1.75
CA SER A 144 -16.69 -11.75 -0.48
C SER A 144 -15.45 -12.67 -0.43
N ALA A 145 -15.03 -13.23 -1.54
CA ALA A 145 -13.87 -14.11 -1.57
C ALA A 145 -12.57 -13.32 -1.31
N ASN A 146 -12.39 -12.20 -2.01
CA ASN A 146 -11.25 -11.29 -1.77
C ASN A 146 -11.35 -10.62 -0.39
N TYR A 147 -12.55 -10.23 0.04
CA TYR A 147 -12.72 -9.68 1.39
C TYR A 147 -12.22 -10.64 2.46
N ASN A 148 -12.67 -11.89 2.45
CA ASN A 148 -12.27 -12.91 3.42
C ASN A 148 -10.75 -13.16 3.36
N LYS A 149 -10.19 -13.40 2.15
CA LYS A 149 -8.75 -13.62 1.97
C LYS A 149 -7.93 -12.45 2.53
N PHE A 150 -8.32 -11.23 2.22
CA PHE A 150 -7.57 -10.03 2.63
C PHE A 150 -7.70 -9.77 4.12
N ARG A 151 -8.90 -9.96 4.67
CA ARG A 151 -9.15 -9.82 6.11
C ARG A 151 -8.38 -10.85 6.92
N ASP A 152 -8.40 -12.10 6.50
CA ASP A 152 -7.65 -13.17 7.16
C ASP A 152 -6.14 -12.89 7.11
N TYR A 153 -5.63 -12.44 5.97
CA TYR A 153 -4.22 -12.11 5.81
C TYR A 153 -3.76 -10.97 6.72
N ILE A 154 -4.46 -9.83 6.71
CA ILE A 154 -4.06 -8.70 7.56
C ILE A 154 -4.20 -9.02 9.05
N THR A 155 -5.24 -9.79 9.43
CA THR A 155 -5.44 -10.26 10.80
C THR A 155 -4.30 -11.18 11.24
N HIS A 156 -3.89 -12.12 10.38
CA HIS A 156 -2.74 -12.98 10.65
C HIS A 156 -1.45 -12.18 10.84
N CYS A 157 -1.17 -11.24 9.92
CA CYS A 157 -0.01 -10.36 10.05
C CYS A 157 -0.02 -9.57 11.37
N ALA A 158 -1.18 -9.00 11.73
CA ALA A 158 -1.31 -8.24 12.97
C ALA A 158 -1.12 -9.12 14.22
N THR A 159 -1.68 -10.33 14.21
CA THR A 159 -1.51 -11.29 15.31
C THR A 159 -0.04 -11.67 15.50
N VAL A 160 0.65 -12.03 14.43
CA VAL A 160 2.09 -12.37 14.49
C VAL A 160 2.91 -11.19 15.02
N MET A 161 2.65 -9.98 14.53
CA MET A 161 3.34 -8.78 14.99
C MET A 161 3.06 -8.47 16.46
N ALA A 162 1.81 -8.60 16.92
CA ALA A 162 1.42 -8.34 18.30
C ALA A 162 1.98 -9.37 19.30
N GLU A 163 2.09 -10.64 18.89
CA GLU A 163 2.53 -11.71 19.77
C GLU A 163 4.05 -11.88 19.78
N GLN A 164 4.71 -11.63 18.63
CA GLN A 164 6.12 -11.99 18.45
C GLN A 164 7.01 -10.83 18.00
N GLY A 165 6.47 -9.80 17.35
CA GLY A 165 7.23 -8.71 16.75
C GLY A 165 7.34 -7.45 17.61
N VAL A 166 6.62 -7.37 18.75
CA VAL A 166 6.65 -6.21 19.64
C VAL A 166 7.27 -6.54 20.99
N ASN A 167 8.12 -5.67 21.49
CA ASN A 167 8.57 -5.74 22.87
C ASN A 167 7.47 -5.21 23.80
N GLN A 168 6.95 -6.08 24.66
CA GLN A 168 5.80 -5.77 25.53
C GLN A 168 6.10 -4.71 26.62
N LYS A 169 7.38 -4.44 26.92
CA LYS A 169 7.80 -3.45 27.91
C LYS A 169 8.02 -2.06 27.28
N THR A 170 8.72 -2.03 26.13
CA THR A 170 9.05 -0.77 25.46
C THR A 170 8.00 -0.36 24.43
N MET A 171 7.11 -1.28 24.04
CA MET A 171 6.11 -1.14 22.99
C MET A 171 6.72 -0.85 21.60
N LEU A 172 7.98 -1.17 21.40
CA LEU A 172 8.66 -1.01 20.12
C LEU A 172 8.40 -2.21 19.23
N TYR A 173 7.97 -1.95 18.01
CA TYR A 173 7.80 -2.96 16.95
C TYR A 173 9.12 -3.16 16.19
N SER A 174 9.52 -4.41 16.01
CA SER A 174 10.64 -4.79 15.16
C SER A 174 10.28 -4.79 13.67
N GLY A 175 11.28 -4.65 12.80
CA GLY A 175 11.15 -5.01 11.38
C GLY A 175 11.19 -6.52 11.12
N ARG A 176 11.45 -7.30 12.16
CA ARG A 176 11.44 -8.78 12.18
C ARG A 176 10.11 -9.25 12.74
N TRP A 177 9.29 -9.90 11.94
CA TRP A 177 7.93 -10.28 12.34
C TRP A 177 7.83 -11.16 13.58
N ARG A 178 8.80 -12.05 13.76
CA ARG A 178 8.79 -13.09 14.79
C ARG A 178 9.90 -12.93 15.84
N LYS A 179 10.46 -11.74 15.94
CA LYS A 179 11.50 -11.45 16.90
C LYS A 179 11.36 -10.04 17.44
N ALA A 180 10.76 -9.93 18.62
CA ALA A 180 10.68 -8.67 19.34
C ALA A 180 12.08 -8.10 19.59
N PRO A 181 12.27 -6.78 19.59
CA PRO A 181 13.53 -6.17 19.98
C PRO A 181 13.78 -6.38 21.48
N ALA A 182 15.05 -6.46 21.90
CA ALA A 182 15.40 -6.47 23.31
C ALA A 182 15.07 -5.13 23.99
N ASP A 183 15.04 -5.09 25.33
CA ASP A 183 14.66 -3.89 26.10
C ASP A 183 15.58 -2.68 25.84
N ASP A 184 16.82 -2.93 25.50
CA ASP A 184 17.88 -1.96 25.21
C ASP A 184 18.22 -1.88 23.71
N GLU A 185 17.52 -2.63 22.86
CA GLU A 185 17.73 -2.61 21.41
C GLU A 185 17.16 -1.36 20.78
N SER A 186 17.98 -0.65 19.99
CA SER A 186 17.52 0.45 19.18
C SER A 186 16.74 -0.06 17.97
N VAL A 187 15.52 0.43 17.79
CA VAL A 187 14.68 0.11 16.63
C VAL A 187 14.65 1.31 15.67
N GLY A 188 14.82 1.05 14.38
CA GLY A 188 14.67 2.09 13.35
C GLY A 188 13.24 2.62 13.34
N LEU A 189 13.07 3.95 13.28
CA LEU A 189 11.75 4.59 13.25
C LEU A 189 10.83 4.02 12.17
N THR A 190 11.36 3.76 10.98
CA THR A 190 10.61 3.23 9.84
C THR A 190 10.04 1.83 10.11
N SER A 191 10.81 0.96 10.75
CA SER A 191 10.37 -0.38 11.17
C SER A 191 9.29 -0.29 12.24
N HIS A 192 9.49 0.55 13.26
CA HIS A 192 8.49 0.78 14.31
C HIS A 192 7.18 1.32 13.73
N LEU A 193 7.25 2.29 12.82
CA LEU A 193 6.06 2.84 12.15
C LEU A 193 5.29 1.79 11.34
N THR A 194 5.96 0.81 10.74
CA THR A 194 5.26 -0.30 10.05
C THR A 194 4.37 -1.08 11.02
N GLY A 195 4.87 -1.43 12.20
CA GLY A 195 4.06 -2.09 13.23
C GLY A 195 2.88 -1.22 13.69
N CYS A 196 3.13 0.06 13.96
CA CYS A 196 2.07 1.01 14.33
C CYS A 196 0.98 1.09 13.25
N MET A 197 1.36 1.21 11.96
CA MET A 197 0.42 1.32 10.84
C MET A 197 -0.39 0.03 10.64
N LEU A 198 0.21 -1.14 10.90
CA LEU A 198 -0.51 -2.40 10.86
C LEU A 198 -1.54 -2.49 12.00
N MET A 199 -1.16 -2.10 13.22
CA MET A 199 -2.11 -2.09 14.35
C MET A 199 -3.24 -1.07 14.14
N GLU A 200 -2.93 0.12 13.64
CA GLU A 200 -3.94 1.14 13.28
C GLU A 200 -4.93 0.59 12.24
N ALA A 201 -4.44 -0.15 11.25
CA ALA A 201 -5.28 -0.76 10.23
C ALA A 201 -6.30 -1.78 10.80
N MET A 202 -6.05 -2.34 11.99
CA MET A 202 -7.01 -3.24 12.66
C MET A 202 -8.09 -2.49 13.44
N CYS A 203 -7.97 -1.18 13.61
CA CYS A 203 -8.93 -0.34 14.35
C CYS A 203 -9.99 0.31 13.44
N VAL A 204 -9.94 0.13 12.13
CA VAL A 204 -10.83 0.76 11.12
C VAL A 204 -11.73 -0.25 10.42
#